data_0a7599c0bdd5195a94421f87186b96bd
#
_entry.id   0a7599c0bdd5195a94421f87186b96bd
#
_cell.length_a   1.000
_cell.length_b   1.000
_cell.length_c   1.000
_cell.angle_alpha   90.00
_cell.angle_beta   90.00
_cell.angle_gamma   90.00
#
_symmetry.space_group_name_H-M   'P 1'
#
loop_
_entity.id
_entity.type
_entity.pdbx_description
1 polymer ?
#
loop_
_entity_poly.entity_id
_entity_poly.type
_entity_poly.pdbx_seq_one_letter_code
_entity_poly.pdbx_strand_id
1 'polypeptide(L)' 'RHRRFLLGKKAARTIKTDNGVTIVEAGADITEEVLQKAKLANKFIELSMNVQ' A
#
# COMPACT_ATOMS: atom_id res chain seq x y z
N ARG A 1 1.82 -13.01 7.22
CA ARG A 1 0.91 -12.74 8.32
C ARG A 1 0.53 -11.28 8.40
N HIS A 2 1.52 -10.41 8.33
CA HIS A 2 1.25 -8.97 8.35
C HIS A 2 0.51 -8.50 7.11
N ARG A 3 0.71 -9.20 5.99
CA ARG A 3 -0.01 -8.86 4.76
C ARG A 3 -1.52 -8.97 4.94
N ARG A 4 -1.94 -10.03 5.62
CA ARG A 4 -3.36 -10.26 5.79
C ARG A 4 -4.03 -9.15 6.58
N PHE A 5 -3.27 -8.54 7.46
CA PHE A 5 -3.79 -7.46 8.26
C PHE A 5 -4.22 -6.28 7.38
N LEU A 6 -3.51 -6.07 6.29
CA LEU A 6 -3.78 -4.95 5.40
C LEU A 6 -4.82 -5.24 4.33
N LEU A 7 -5.01 -6.51 3.99
CA LEU A 7 -5.97 -6.87 2.95
C LEU A 7 -7.38 -6.46 3.38
N GLY A 8 -8.09 -5.85 2.44
CA GLY A 8 -9.44 -5.41 2.70
C GLY A 8 -9.55 -4.04 3.32
N LYS A 9 -8.43 -3.45 3.68
CA LYS A 9 -8.44 -2.09 4.20
C LYS A 9 -8.25 -1.10 3.05
N LYS A 10 -8.50 0.16 3.34
CA LYS A 10 -8.34 1.21 2.33
C LYS A 10 -7.13 2.06 2.69
N ALA A 11 -6.45 2.55 1.67
CA ALA A 11 -5.32 3.44 1.89
C ALA A 11 -5.83 4.80 2.36
N ALA A 12 -5.17 5.35 3.38
CA ALA A 12 -5.54 6.67 3.89
C ALA A 12 -4.98 7.78 3.02
N ARG A 13 -3.92 7.50 2.26
CA ARG A 13 -3.34 8.47 1.35
C ARG A 13 -2.66 7.74 0.20
N THR A 14 -2.37 8.49 -0.86
CA THR A 14 -1.70 7.94 -2.02
C THR A 14 -0.27 7.58 -1.68
N ILE A 15 0.15 6.38 -2.04
CA ILE A 15 1.52 5.90 -1.81
C ILE A 15 2.19 5.75 -3.16
N LYS A 16 3.36 6.35 -3.31
CA LYS A 16 4.10 6.31 -4.57
C LYS A 16 5.52 5.81 -4.33
N THR A 17 6.10 5.26 -5.38
CA THR A 17 7.52 4.91 -5.36
C THR A 17 8.35 6.17 -5.46
N ASP A 18 9.65 6.02 -5.23
CA ASP A 18 10.56 7.15 -5.36
C ASP A 18 10.61 7.69 -6.79
N ASN A 19 10.24 6.84 -7.77
CA ASN A 19 10.19 7.24 -9.17
C ASN A 19 8.85 7.88 -9.55
N GLY A 20 7.94 8.02 -8.60
CA GLY A 20 6.66 8.66 -8.87
C GLY A 20 5.58 7.73 -9.38
N VAL A 21 5.81 6.41 -9.35
CA VAL A 21 4.81 5.44 -9.77
C VAL A 21 3.84 5.21 -8.63
N THR A 22 2.55 5.36 -8.90
CA THR A 22 1.53 5.18 -7.86
C THR A 22 1.39 3.71 -7.51
N ILE A 23 1.54 3.39 -6.24
CA ILE A 23 1.31 2.04 -5.72
C ILE A 23 -0.16 1.85 -5.40
N VAL A 24 -0.74 2.80 -4.69
CA VAL A 24 -2.15 2.77 -4.35
C VAL A 24 -2.60 4.21 -4.12
N GLU A 25 -3.83 4.50 -4.50
CA GLU A 25 -4.37 5.85 -4.33
C GLU A 25 -5.19 5.94 -3.04
N ALA A 26 -5.28 7.15 -2.52
CA ALA A 26 -6.07 7.40 -1.31
C ALA A 26 -7.48 6.90 -1.52
N GLY A 27 -7.99 6.15 -0.55
CA GLY A 27 -9.33 5.61 -0.61
C GLY A 27 -9.46 4.32 -1.38
N ALA A 28 -8.41 3.86 -2.06
CA ALA A 28 -8.45 2.63 -2.83
C ALA A 28 -8.24 1.42 -1.92
N ASP A 29 -8.83 0.30 -2.32
CA ASP A 29 -8.68 -0.93 -1.57
C ASP A 29 -7.26 -1.47 -1.69
N ILE A 30 -6.75 -2.00 -0.58
CA ILE A 30 -5.44 -2.64 -0.58
C ILE A 30 -5.63 -4.09 -0.97
N THR A 31 -5.05 -4.46 -2.12
CA THR A 31 -5.14 -5.80 -2.66
C THR A 31 -3.79 -6.47 -2.55
N GLU A 32 -3.76 -7.76 -2.90
CA GLU A 32 -2.51 -8.51 -2.92
C GLU A 32 -1.51 -7.84 -3.86
N GLU A 33 -2.00 -7.36 -5.00
CA GLU A 33 -1.13 -6.69 -5.97
C GLU A 33 -0.50 -5.43 -5.37
N VAL A 34 -1.28 -4.67 -4.61
CA VAL A 34 -0.77 -3.47 -3.95
C VAL A 34 0.32 -3.85 -2.95
N LEU A 35 0.10 -4.91 -2.19
CA LEU A 35 1.09 -5.35 -1.22
C LEU A 35 2.39 -5.77 -1.90
N GLN A 36 2.29 -6.48 -3.02
CA GLN A 36 3.47 -6.89 -3.78
C GLN A 36 4.24 -5.67 -4.26
N LYS A 37 3.53 -4.70 -4.82
CA LYS A 37 4.18 -3.49 -5.31
C LYS A 37 4.85 -2.73 -4.19
N ALA A 38 4.20 -2.64 -3.04
CA ALA A 38 4.76 -1.93 -1.90
C ALA A 38 6.03 -2.61 -1.41
N LYS A 39 6.03 -3.94 -1.38
CA LYS A 39 7.21 -4.68 -0.96
C LYS A 39 8.38 -4.45 -1.90
N LEU A 40 8.12 -4.54 -3.20
CA LEU A 40 9.16 -4.36 -4.19
C LEU A 40 9.72 -2.95 -4.19
N ALA A 41 8.90 -1.97 -3.89
CA ALA A 41 9.33 -0.58 -3.86
C ALA A 41 9.84 -0.16 -2.49
N ASN A 42 9.88 -1.09 -1.53
CA ASN A 42 10.32 -0.81 -0.17
C ASN A 42 9.42 0.23 0.51
N LYS A 43 8.13 0.15 0.23
CA LYS A 43 7.15 1.08 0.78
C LYS A 43 6.12 0.39 1.67
N PHE A 44 6.39 -0.86 2.06
CA PHE A 44 5.43 -1.62 2.82
C PHE A 44 5.11 -0.96 4.17
N ILE A 45 6.14 -0.49 4.86
CA ILE A 45 5.94 0.14 6.16
C ILE A 45 5.15 1.43 6.00
N GLU A 46 5.50 2.23 5.01
CA GLU A 46 4.76 3.46 4.76
C GLU A 46 3.30 3.16 4.46
N LEU A 47 3.04 2.12 3.68
CA LEU A 47 1.68 1.72 3.38
C LEU A 47 0.94 1.33 4.65
N SER A 48 1.58 0.52 5.49
CA SER A 48 0.91 0.02 6.70
C SER A 48 0.60 1.14 7.69
N MET A 49 1.33 2.25 7.62
CA MET A 49 1.09 3.38 8.50
C MET A 49 0.02 4.32 7.96
N ASN A 50 -0.46 4.08 6.76
CA ASN A 50 -1.43 4.96 6.11
C ASN A 50 -2.64 4.17 5.61
N VAL A 51 -3.20 3.34 6.48
CA VAL A 51 -4.42 2.59 6.16
C VAL A 51 -5.53 3.02 7.11
N GLN A 52 -6.73 2.86 6.61
CA GLN A 52 -7.93 3.17 7.41
C GLN A 52 -8.48 1.93 8.05
#